data_62c4e5a2d5bf196a843f9d4262ee1ec6
#
_entry.id   62c4e5a2d5bf196a843f9d4262ee1ec6
#
_cell.length_a   1.000
_cell.length_b   1.000
_cell.length_c   1.000
_cell.angle_alpha   90.00
_cell.angle_beta   90.00
_cell.angle_gamma   90.00
#
_symmetry.space_group_name_H-M   'P 1'
#
loop_
_entity.id
_entity.type
_entity.pdbx_description
1 polymer ?
#
loop_
_entity_poly.entity_id
_entity_poly.type
_entity_poly.pdbx_seq_one_letter_code
_entity_poly.pdbx_strand_id
1 'polypeptide(L)'
;MTTQDYREKSPLMIFLSYFKNHRWLFAADVTCAVGIAAIDLLFPLVTRSALYEMLPNQMYRTFFTIMVIVAVCYVLRSFLNYVVAYYGHTFGIRVEADIRRDLFRHMQELSVDFYDRNRTGKLMARLTSDLFELTELAHHGPEDLITSVLTILGALIVMASIRWQLAVIVALTIPVFLMVAMAMRGRMGRASAAAKEKIGHINQEIESSLSGVRTAKAFANETVEAARFDAANAEFKTSKRAFHKAMGMFHSSVEFFLCSLNVIIIGFGGYYVMQGEMDYRDLLTFSLYISSFISPMRKLANFSETFANGFAGLNRFVEVMRTEPTVQDKPDAKELKNVRGEIRVDHVSFAYDADLAVLHDVSLTVAPGETVAIVGPSGGGKSTLCQLIPRFYDVTSGSISIDALDIRDVTQRSIHENIGIVQQDVFLFADTILENIRYGKPDATMEQVIDAAKKAEIYDDIQAMPDGFNTYVGERGTLLSGGQKQRIAIARIFLKNPPILILDEATSALDSVTEAKIQHAFDKLAAGRTTLIIAHRLSTIRNADRIISISDGVITECGTHDELLKKGGIYAELYKTQNALALETLRQ
;
A
#
# COMPACT_ATOMS: atom_id res chain seq x y z
N MET A 1 -11.11 11.89 10.86
CA MET A 1 -12.39 11.86 10.12
C MET A 1 -13.11 10.57 10.49
N THR A 2 -14.44 10.55 10.48
CA THR A 2 -15.23 9.32 10.68
C THR A 2 -15.36 8.56 9.35
N THR A 3 -15.65 7.26 9.39
CA THR A 3 -15.89 6.43 8.18
C THR A 3 -17.01 7.04 7.32
N GLN A 4 -18.02 7.63 7.94
CA GLN A 4 -19.11 8.32 7.26
C GLN A 4 -18.64 9.56 6.47
N ASP A 5 -17.66 10.30 7.01
CA ASP A 5 -17.07 11.45 6.30
C ASP A 5 -16.41 11.05 4.96
N TYR A 6 -15.78 9.87 4.90
CA TYR A 6 -15.15 9.38 3.65
C TYR A 6 -16.17 8.97 2.59
N ARG A 7 -17.38 8.59 2.98
CA ARG A 7 -18.46 8.21 2.05
C ARG A 7 -19.16 9.42 1.43
N GLU A 8 -19.47 10.41 2.25
CA GLU A 8 -20.31 11.55 1.85
C GLU A 8 -19.53 12.65 1.12
N LYS A 9 -18.24 12.82 1.44
CA LYS A 9 -17.42 13.91 0.88
C LYS A 9 -16.76 13.51 -0.43
N SER A 10 -16.60 14.49 -1.33
CA SER A 10 -15.80 14.30 -2.54
C SER A 10 -14.32 14.04 -2.18
N PRO A 11 -13.57 13.30 -3.03
CA PRO A 11 -12.13 13.04 -2.77
C PRO A 11 -11.34 14.31 -2.47
N LEU A 12 -11.61 15.39 -3.21
CA LEU A 12 -10.92 16.68 -3.01
C LEU A 12 -11.25 17.29 -1.64
N MET A 13 -12.48 17.20 -1.15
CA MET A 13 -12.85 17.69 0.17
C MET A 13 -12.19 16.88 1.29
N ILE A 14 -12.05 15.57 1.10
CA ILE A 14 -11.31 14.69 2.01
C ILE A 14 -9.86 15.15 2.07
N PHE A 15 -9.23 15.33 0.91
CA PHE A 15 -7.85 15.78 0.83
C PHE A 15 -7.61 17.13 1.52
N LEU A 16 -8.43 18.13 1.21
CA LEU A 16 -8.35 19.46 1.82
C LEU A 16 -8.58 19.45 3.33
N SER A 17 -9.29 18.46 3.86
CA SER A 17 -9.49 18.35 5.30
C SER A 17 -8.21 18.07 6.09
N TYR A 18 -7.23 17.40 5.48
CA TYR A 18 -5.91 17.17 6.07
C TYR A 18 -5.08 18.44 6.19
N PHE A 19 -5.33 19.46 5.34
CA PHE A 19 -4.66 20.75 5.42
C PHE A 19 -5.00 21.51 6.71
N LYS A 20 -6.18 21.27 7.28
CA LYS A 20 -6.65 21.94 8.48
C LYS A 20 -5.69 21.76 9.67
N ASN A 21 -5.09 20.58 9.80
CA ASN A 21 -4.16 20.27 10.89
C ASN A 21 -2.83 21.03 10.75
N HIS A 22 -2.47 21.43 9.52
CA HIS A 22 -1.19 22.05 9.19
C HIS A 22 -1.36 23.45 8.55
N ARG A 23 -2.50 24.10 8.80
CA ARG A 23 -2.91 25.37 8.17
C ARG A 23 -1.87 26.50 8.25
N TRP A 24 -1.10 26.55 9.34
CA TRP A 24 -0.10 27.60 9.52
C TRP A 24 1.12 27.41 8.62
N LEU A 25 1.55 26.16 8.40
CA LEU A 25 2.62 25.87 7.45
C LEU A 25 2.18 26.19 6.03
N PHE A 26 0.96 25.79 5.65
CA PHE A 26 0.39 26.12 4.35
C PHE A 26 0.25 27.64 4.14
N ALA A 27 -0.24 28.36 5.15
CA ALA A 27 -0.36 29.83 5.07
C ALA A 27 1.01 30.51 4.93
N ALA A 28 2.02 30.04 5.69
CA ALA A 28 3.39 30.57 5.58
C ALA A 28 3.98 30.33 4.19
N ASP A 29 3.81 29.11 3.63
CA ASP A 29 4.25 28.73 2.29
C ASP A 29 3.64 29.64 1.23
N VAL A 30 2.32 29.74 1.18
CA VAL A 30 1.60 30.58 0.19
C VAL A 30 1.95 32.05 0.36
N THR A 31 2.06 32.55 1.59
CA THR A 31 2.41 33.97 1.86
C THR A 31 3.81 34.28 1.35
N CYS A 32 4.79 33.40 1.61
CA CYS A 32 6.15 33.57 1.12
C CYS A 32 6.22 33.48 -0.42
N ALA A 33 5.48 32.56 -1.03
CA ALA A 33 5.38 32.41 -2.46
C ALA A 33 4.79 33.66 -3.15
N VAL A 34 3.74 34.26 -2.55
CA VAL A 34 3.18 35.55 -2.98
C VAL A 34 4.21 36.67 -2.84
N GLY A 35 4.99 36.69 -1.74
CA GLY A 35 6.07 37.65 -1.52
C GLY A 35 7.15 37.58 -2.60
N ILE A 36 7.53 36.37 -3.01
CA ILE A 36 8.48 36.14 -4.12
C ILE A 36 7.92 36.70 -5.44
N ALA A 37 6.67 36.39 -5.76
CA ALA A 37 6.01 36.90 -6.96
C ALA A 37 5.94 38.43 -6.97
N ALA A 38 5.67 39.06 -5.85
CA ALA A 38 5.66 40.52 -5.72
C ALA A 38 7.05 41.14 -5.99
N ILE A 39 8.12 40.56 -5.43
CA ILE A 39 9.49 41.03 -5.67
C ILE A 39 9.86 40.87 -7.14
N ASP A 40 9.50 39.76 -7.78
CA ASP A 40 9.81 39.51 -9.21
C ASP A 40 9.04 40.49 -10.13
N LEU A 41 7.84 40.94 -9.76
CA LEU A 41 7.08 41.94 -10.49
C LEU A 41 7.61 43.37 -10.32
N LEU A 42 8.25 43.68 -9.20
CA LEU A 42 8.78 45.04 -8.92
C LEU A 42 10.04 45.35 -9.68
N PHE A 43 10.90 44.37 -9.95
CA PHE A 43 12.22 44.61 -10.60
C PHE A 43 12.13 45.28 -11.96
N PRO A 44 11.27 44.87 -12.91
CA PRO A 44 11.11 45.57 -14.19
C PRO A 44 10.63 47.03 -14.05
N LEU A 45 9.75 47.30 -13.06
CA LEU A 45 9.28 48.65 -12.75
C LEU A 45 10.40 49.54 -12.24
N VAL A 46 11.21 49.05 -11.32
CA VAL A 46 12.40 49.76 -10.82
C VAL A 46 13.37 50.06 -11.96
N THR A 47 13.60 49.09 -12.83
CA THR A 47 14.46 49.27 -14.03
C THR A 47 13.89 50.36 -14.94
N ARG A 48 12.57 50.38 -15.17
CA ARG A 48 11.90 51.41 -15.94
C ARG A 48 12.10 52.81 -15.33
N SER A 49 11.84 52.97 -14.02
CA SER A 49 12.05 54.26 -13.34
C SER A 49 13.52 54.71 -13.38
N ALA A 50 14.46 53.79 -13.24
CA ALA A 50 15.87 54.09 -13.37
C ALA A 50 16.23 54.65 -14.77
N LEU A 51 15.69 54.04 -15.82
CA LEU A 51 15.95 54.46 -17.22
C LEU A 51 15.24 55.77 -17.59
N TYR A 52 14.08 56.06 -17.01
CA TYR A 52 13.34 57.29 -17.35
C TYR A 52 13.76 58.50 -16.53
N GLU A 53 14.07 58.34 -15.26
CA GLU A 53 14.24 59.45 -14.32
C GLU A 53 15.67 59.53 -13.77
N MET A 54 16.24 58.44 -13.29
CA MET A 54 17.46 58.48 -12.50
C MET A 54 18.71 58.64 -13.34
N LEU A 55 18.83 57.90 -14.45
CA LEU A 55 20.01 57.95 -15.31
C LEU A 55 20.06 59.23 -16.14
N PRO A 56 18.98 59.71 -16.81
CA PRO A 56 19.03 60.94 -17.57
C PRO A 56 19.30 62.18 -16.70
N ASN A 57 18.75 62.20 -15.46
CA ASN A 57 18.90 63.31 -14.55
C ASN A 57 20.15 63.18 -13.64
N GLN A 58 21.03 62.19 -13.89
CA GLN A 58 22.26 61.95 -13.12
C GLN A 58 22.03 61.87 -11.60
N MET A 59 20.91 61.23 -11.18
CA MET A 59 20.52 61.12 -9.76
C MET A 59 21.30 59.99 -9.07
N TYR A 60 22.62 60.10 -9.03
CA TYR A 60 23.50 59.01 -8.54
C TYR A 60 23.12 58.48 -7.15
N ARG A 61 22.87 59.39 -6.19
CA ARG A 61 22.50 58.97 -4.83
C ARG A 61 21.22 58.14 -4.80
N THR A 62 20.19 58.59 -5.49
CA THR A 62 18.90 57.87 -5.58
C THR A 62 19.06 56.54 -6.28
N PHE A 63 19.77 56.51 -7.41
CA PHE A 63 20.05 55.30 -8.18
C PHE A 63 20.75 54.23 -7.34
N PHE A 64 21.88 54.56 -6.70
CA PHE A 64 22.61 53.60 -5.88
C PHE A 64 21.84 53.19 -4.63
N THR A 65 21.06 54.09 -4.00
CA THR A 65 20.19 53.74 -2.89
C THR A 65 19.15 52.72 -3.31
N ILE A 66 18.48 52.88 -4.45
CA ILE A 66 17.50 51.94 -4.96
C ILE A 66 18.16 50.63 -5.35
N MET A 67 19.37 50.64 -5.96
CA MET A 67 20.08 49.39 -6.24
C MET A 67 20.43 48.60 -4.98
N VAL A 68 20.80 49.28 -3.88
CA VAL A 68 20.99 48.62 -2.58
C VAL A 68 19.67 48.02 -2.06
N ILE A 69 18.57 48.78 -2.17
CA ILE A 69 17.24 48.27 -1.77
C ILE A 69 16.87 47.03 -2.58
N VAL A 70 17.07 47.03 -3.90
CA VAL A 70 16.84 45.89 -4.78
C VAL A 70 17.70 44.69 -4.36
N ALA A 71 18.98 44.93 -4.05
CA ALA A 71 19.87 43.88 -3.59
C ALA A 71 19.35 43.25 -2.26
N VAL A 72 18.88 44.07 -1.33
CA VAL A 72 18.25 43.60 -0.08
C VAL A 72 16.97 42.83 -0.37
N CYS A 73 16.14 43.29 -1.33
CA CYS A 73 14.93 42.54 -1.76
C CYS A 73 15.30 41.16 -2.33
N TYR A 74 16.39 41.04 -3.09
CA TYR A 74 16.84 39.72 -3.58
C TYR A 74 17.39 38.82 -2.48
N VAL A 75 18.04 39.37 -1.45
CA VAL A 75 18.39 38.59 -0.25
C VAL A 75 17.14 38.10 0.44
N LEU A 76 16.16 39.00 0.62
CA LEU A 76 14.84 38.61 1.18
C LEU A 76 14.15 37.54 0.32
N ARG A 77 14.14 37.71 -1.01
CA ARG A 77 13.61 36.73 -1.97
C ARG A 77 14.26 35.35 -1.80
N SER A 78 15.60 35.34 -1.65
CA SER A 78 16.33 34.07 -1.41
C SER A 78 15.93 33.42 -0.10
N PHE A 79 15.74 34.21 0.97
CA PHE A 79 15.24 33.72 2.25
C PHE A 79 13.80 33.19 2.14
N LEU A 80 12.89 33.92 1.48
CA LEU A 80 11.52 33.47 1.25
C LEU A 80 11.50 32.17 0.43
N ASN A 81 12.37 32.05 -0.58
CA ASN A 81 12.49 30.82 -1.37
C ASN A 81 12.97 29.64 -0.51
N TYR A 82 13.89 29.86 0.44
CA TYR A 82 14.26 28.84 1.42
C TYR A 82 13.08 28.43 2.28
N VAL A 83 12.26 29.39 2.74
CA VAL A 83 11.04 29.11 3.55
C VAL A 83 10.05 28.27 2.75
N VAL A 84 9.78 28.63 1.49
CA VAL A 84 8.91 27.87 0.59
C VAL A 84 9.45 26.45 0.38
N ALA A 85 10.73 26.33 0.02
CA ALA A 85 11.35 25.03 -0.23
C ALA A 85 11.34 24.13 1.01
N TYR A 86 11.62 24.65 2.21
CA TYR A 86 11.71 23.85 3.42
C TYR A 86 10.35 23.62 4.06
N TYR A 87 9.58 24.68 4.31
CA TYR A 87 8.31 24.57 5.04
C TYR A 87 7.17 24.08 4.16
N GLY A 88 7.18 24.38 2.85
CA GLY A 88 6.23 23.83 1.91
C GLY A 88 6.37 22.31 1.78
N HIS A 89 7.59 21.79 1.58
CA HIS A 89 7.81 20.34 1.61
C HIS A 89 7.50 19.73 2.98
N THR A 90 7.84 20.41 4.10
CA THR A 90 7.48 19.95 5.45
C THR A 90 5.97 19.84 5.62
N PHE A 91 5.20 20.77 5.06
CA PHE A 91 3.74 20.68 5.03
C PHE A 91 3.27 19.43 4.28
N GLY A 92 3.78 19.21 3.06
CA GLY A 92 3.47 18.01 2.27
C GLY A 92 3.77 16.72 3.02
N ILE A 93 4.98 16.59 3.61
CA ILE A 93 5.40 15.43 4.40
C ILE A 93 4.46 15.16 5.58
N ARG A 94 4.02 16.20 6.29
CA ARG A 94 3.08 16.03 7.42
C ARG A 94 1.70 15.57 6.98
N VAL A 95 1.18 16.13 5.88
CA VAL A 95 -0.09 15.69 5.28
C VAL A 95 0.01 14.22 4.86
N GLU A 96 1.11 13.83 4.20
CA GLU A 96 1.39 12.44 3.82
C GLU A 96 1.41 11.50 5.03
N ALA A 97 2.13 11.89 6.08
CA ALA A 97 2.23 11.09 7.29
C ALA A 97 0.87 10.87 7.97
N ASP A 98 0.00 11.89 8.00
CA ASP A 98 -1.34 11.76 8.53
C ASP A 98 -2.21 10.83 7.68
N ILE A 99 -2.19 11.00 6.34
CA ILE A 99 -2.92 10.14 5.40
C ILE A 99 -2.42 8.69 5.49
N ARG A 100 -1.09 8.47 5.54
CA ARG A 100 -0.51 7.13 5.67
C ARG A 100 -0.92 6.45 6.97
N ARG A 101 -0.95 7.18 8.07
CA ARG A 101 -1.39 6.68 9.37
C ARG A 101 -2.85 6.25 9.35
N ASP A 102 -3.73 7.09 8.80
CA ASP A 102 -5.15 6.80 8.72
C ASP A 102 -5.42 5.60 7.79
N LEU A 103 -4.74 5.55 6.65
CA LEU A 103 -4.83 4.44 5.69
C LEU A 103 -4.36 3.11 6.32
N PHE A 104 -3.21 3.13 7.01
CA PHE A 104 -2.69 1.92 7.66
C PHE A 104 -3.60 1.42 8.77
N ARG A 105 -4.15 2.34 9.59
CA ARG A 105 -5.12 1.98 10.63
C ARG A 105 -6.38 1.34 10.03
N HIS A 106 -6.94 1.98 9.02
CA HIS A 106 -8.12 1.46 8.35
C HIS A 106 -7.86 0.08 7.71
N MET A 107 -6.69 -0.10 7.08
CA MET A 107 -6.29 -1.41 6.58
C MET A 107 -6.25 -2.47 7.69
N GLN A 108 -5.82 -2.17 8.92
CA GLN A 108 -5.82 -3.14 10.03
C GLN A 108 -7.24 -3.50 10.52
N GLU A 109 -8.24 -2.70 10.19
CA GLU A 109 -9.65 -2.94 10.54
C GLU A 109 -10.40 -3.75 9.47
N LEU A 110 -9.81 -3.89 8.25
CA LEU A 110 -10.44 -4.62 7.15
C LEU A 110 -10.39 -6.14 7.39
N SER A 111 -11.44 -6.84 6.92
CA SER A 111 -11.58 -8.29 7.05
C SER A 111 -10.59 -9.06 6.17
N VAL A 112 -10.35 -10.33 6.48
CA VAL A 112 -9.42 -11.24 5.76
C VAL A 112 -9.76 -11.31 4.27
N ASP A 113 -11.04 -11.33 3.91
CA ASP A 113 -11.52 -11.30 2.52
C ASP A 113 -10.89 -10.18 1.66
N PHE A 114 -10.68 -9.00 2.23
CA PHE A 114 -10.00 -7.91 1.53
C PHE A 114 -8.57 -8.27 1.16
N TYR A 115 -7.83 -8.95 2.04
CA TYR A 115 -6.44 -9.34 1.83
C TYR A 115 -6.32 -10.51 0.86
N ASP A 116 -7.27 -11.43 0.84
CA ASP A 116 -7.30 -12.54 -0.12
C ASP A 116 -7.54 -12.04 -1.56
N ARG A 117 -8.33 -10.97 -1.72
CA ARG A 117 -8.61 -10.36 -3.03
C ARG A 117 -7.55 -9.36 -3.49
N ASN A 118 -6.71 -8.86 -2.58
CA ASN A 118 -5.73 -7.83 -2.90
C ASN A 118 -4.30 -8.31 -2.65
N ARG A 119 -3.46 -8.25 -3.67
CA ARG A 119 -2.03 -8.60 -3.55
C ARG A 119 -1.32 -7.60 -2.63
N THR A 120 -0.50 -8.09 -1.70
CA THR A 120 0.27 -7.29 -0.74
C THR A 120 1.10 -6.18 -1.42
N GLY A 121 1.74 -6.49 -2.56
CA GLY A 121 2.52 -5.49 -3.31
C GLY A 121 1.69 -4.31 -3.81
N LYS A 122 0.40 -4.53 -4.20
CA LYS A 122 -0.52 -3.46 -4.57
C LYS A 122 -0.87 -2.58 -3.36
N LEU A 123 -1.07 -3.18 -2.19
CA LEU A 123 -1.35 -2.45 -0.95
C LEU A 123 -0.14 -1.65 -0.46
N MET A 124 1.06 -2.20 -0.59
CA MET A 124 2.31 -1.48 -0.31
C MET A 124 2.46 -0.24 -1.21
N ALA A 125 2.19 -0.36 -2.52
CA ALA A 125 2.24 0.77 -3.43
C ALA A 125 1.26 1.89 -3.02
N ARG A 126 0.07 1.54 -2.50
CA ARG A 126 -0.90 2.52 -1.98
C ARG A 126 -0.41 3.29 -0.75
N LEU A 127 0.39 2.64 0.11
CA LEU A 127 0.99 3.26 1.30
C LEU A 127 2.28 4.05 1.02
N THR A 128 2.87 3.89 -0.16
CA THR A 128 4.16 4.50 -0.54
C THR A 128 4.05 5.40 -1.75
N SER A 129 4.14 4.85 -2.96
CA SER A 129 4.21 5.63 -4.21
C SER A 129 2.97 6.47 -4.50
N ASP A 130 1.77 5.96 -4.19
CA ASP A 130 0.53 6.73 -4.40
C ASP A 130 0.46 7.94 -3.47
N LEU A 131 0.95 7.81 -2.23
CA LEU A 131 0.98 8.92 -1.27
C LEU A 131 2.06 9.95 -1.63
N PHE A 132 3.18 9.54 -2.21
CA PHE A 132 4.19 10.47 -2.71
C PHE A 132 3.61 11.41 -3.78
N GLU A 133 2.89 10.87 -4.77
CA GLU A 133 2.22 11.67 -5.81
C GLU A 133 1.17 12.63 -5.20
N LEU A 134 0.53 12.20 -4.12
CA LEU A 134 -0.43 13.02 -3.38
C LEU A 134 0.26 14.17 -2.63
N THR A 135 1.44 13.93 -2.07
CA THR A 135 2.27 14.93 -1.38
C THR A 135 2.72 16.01 -2.35
N GLU A 136 3.19 15.62 -3.54
CA GLU A 136 3.56 16.55 -4.62
C GLU A 136 2.37 17.45 -5.00
N LEU A 137 1.17 16.88 -5.09
CA LEU A 137 -0.04 17.67 -5.33
C LEU A 137 -0.37 18.61 -4.16
N ALA A 138 -0.18 18.18 -2.92
CA ALA A 138 -0.50 18.97 -1.73
C ALA A 138 0.32 20.26 -1.64
N HIS A 139 1.61 20.17 -1.95
CA HIS A 139 2.54 21.30 -1.88
C HIS A 139 2.57 22.09 -3.19
N HIS A 140 3.00 21.45 -4.28
CA HIS A 140 3.18 22.14 -5.55
C HIS A 140 1.87 22.54 -6.24
N GLY A 141 0.76 21.84 -5.99
CA GLY A 141 -0.53 22.13 -6.59
C GLY A 141 -0.98 23.59 -6.35
N PRO A 142 -1.27 23.97 -5.11
CA PRO A 142 -1.71 25.32 -4.78
C PRO A 142 -0.64 26.39 -5.00
N GLU A 143 0.62 26.12 -4.61
CA GLU A 143 1.74 27.05 -4.73
C GLU A 143 1.98 27.45 -6.18
N ASP A 144 2.20 26.48 -7.08
CA ASP A 144 2.50 26.72 -8.49
C ASP A 144 1.35 27.41 -9.22
N LEU A 145 0.09 27.05 -8.88
CA LEU A 145 -1.07 27.69 -9.47
C LEU A 145 -1.19 29.15 -9.02
N ILE A 146 -1.12 29.42 -7.71
CA ILE A 146 -1.26 30.76 -7.15
C ILE A 146 -0.14 31.67 -7.65
N THR A 147 1.12 31.24 -7.54
CA THR A 147 2.27 32.04 -7.97
C THR A 147 2.27 32.30 -9.46
N SER A 148 1.94 31.29 -10.29
CA SER A 148 1.88 31.46 -11.74
C SER A 148 0.78 32.44 -12.16
N VAL A 149 -0.41 32.30 -11.59
CA VAL A 149 -1.54 33.21 -11.90
C VAL A 149 -1.23 34.63 -11.45
N LEU A 150 -0.70 34.81 -10.23
CA LEU A 150 -0.34 36.16 -9.73
C LEU A 150 0.75 36.83 -10.56
N THR A 151 1.81 36.08 -10.92
CA THR A 151 2.91 36.64 -11.72
C THR A 151 2.44 37.00 -13.12
N ILE A 152 1.66 36.14 -13.80
CA ILE A 152 1.18 36.39 -15.15
C ILE A 152 0.19 37.58 -15.16
N LEU A 153 -0.81 37.56 -14.26
CA LEU A 153 -1.80 38.65 -14.20
C LEU A 153 -1.15 39.97 -13.77
N GLY A 154 -0.29 39.96 -12.76
CA GLY A 154 0.42 41.13 -12.29
C GLY A 154 1.28 41.76 -13.39
N ALA A 155 2.03 40.97 -14.12
CA ALA A 155 2.84 41.45 -15.25
C ALA A 155 1.96 41.98 -16.38
N LEU A 156 0.86 41.32 -16.75
CA LEU A 156 -0.10 41.81 -17.77
C LEU A 156 -0.73 43.15 -17.38
N ILE A 157 -1.11 43.32 -16.10
CA ILE A 157 -1.66 44.60 -15.59
C ILE A 157 -0.65 45.71 -15.74
N VAL A 158 0.60 45.49 -15.34
CA VAL A 158 1.66 46.49 -15.49
C VAL A 158 1.95 46.79 -16.98
N MET A 159 2.08 45.76 -17.81
CA MET A 159 2.26 45.91 -19.24
C MET A 159 1.11 46.70 -19.88
N ALA A 160 -0.16 46.44 -19.48
CA ALA A 160 -1.33 47.17 -19.95
C ALA A 160 -1.33 48.64 -19.53
N SER A 161 -0.76 48.97 -18.36
CA SER A 161 -0.60 50.39 -17.93
C SER A 161 0.42 51.16 -18.74
N ILE A 162 1.40 50.47 -19.36
CA ILE A 162 2.42 51.07 -20.23
C ILE A 162 1.85 51.19 -21.66
N ARG A 163 1.46 50.07 -22.26
CA ARG A 163 0.88 50.00 -23.61
C ARG A 163 -0.11 48.83 -23.71
N TRP A 164 -1.42 49.10 -23.59
CA TRP A 164 -2.46 48.07 -23.51
C TRP A 164 -2.54 47.21 -24.79
N GLN A 165 -2.31 47.81 -25.97
CA GLN A 165 -2.40 47.06 -27.23
C GLN A 165 -1.34 45.94 -27.28
N LEU A 166 -0.11 46.20 -26.81
CA LEU A 166 0.94 45.23 -26.76
C LEU A 166 0.70 44.16 -25.67
N ALA A 167 0.13 44.60 -24.54
CA ALA A 167 -0.28 43.68 -23.48
C ALA A 167 -1.38 42.70 -23.95
N VAL A 168 -2.35 43.15 -24.74
CA VAL A 168 -3.39 42.30 -25.35
C VAL A 168 -2.78 41.26 -26.30
N ILE A 169 -1.78 41.66 -27.14
CA ILE A 169 -1.08 40.72 -28.02
C ILE A 169 -0.45 39.61 -27.20
N VAL A 170 0.25 39.95 -26.11
CA VAL A 170 0.84 38.95 -25.18
C VAL A 170 -0.26 38.08 -24.55
N ALA A 171 -1.32 38.69 -24.02
CA ALA A 171 -2.41 37.95 -23.38
C ALA A 171 -3.08 36.95 -24.33
N LEU A 172 -3.21 37.26 -25.61
CA LEU A 172 -3.77 36.35 -26.63
C LEU A 172 -2.87 35.15 -26.94
N THR A 173 -1.54 35.28 -26.72
CA THR A 173 -0.63 34.15 -26.94
C THR A 173 -0.72 33.09 -25.82
N ILE A 174 -1.14 33.48 -24.61
CA ILE A 174 -1.19 32.58 -23.45
C ILE A 174 -2.18 31.41 -23.67
N PRO A 175 -3.44 31.64 -24.06
CA PRO A 175 -4.39 30.53 -24.35
C PRO A 175 -3.89 29.61 -25.46
N VAL A 176 -3.27 30.18 -26.51
CA VAL A 176 -2.69 29.40 -27.63
C VAL A 176 -1.56 28.51 -27.11
N PHE A 177 -0.67 29.06 -26.28
CA PHE A 177 0.39 28.28 -25.63
C PHE A 177 -0.19 27.14 -24.79
N LEU A 178 -1.16 27.43 -23.91
CA LEU A 178 -1.77 26.42 -23.04
C LEU A 178 -2.46 25.32 -23.86
N MET A 179 -3.14 25.67 -24.95
CA MET A 179 -3.78 24.70 -25.84
C MET A 179 -2.74 23.75 -26.47
N VAL A 180 -1.65 24.30 -27.01
CA VAL A 180 -0.59 23.48 -27.62
C VAL A 180 0.14 22.64 -26.56
N ALA A 181 0.46 23.24 -25.40
CA ALA A 181 1.08 22.53 -24.29
C ALA A 181 0.22 21.34 -23.82
N MET A 182 -1.09 21.54 -23.63
CA MET A 182 -2.01 20.47 -23.25
C MET A 182 -2.12 19.37 -24.32
N ALA A 183 -2.18 19.74 -25.61
CA ALA A 183 -2.24 18.77 -26.72
C ALA A 183 -0.96 17.90 -26.80
N MET A 184 0.22 18.53 -26.68
CA MET A 184 1.50 17.81 -26.66
C MET A 184 1.64 16.98 -25.39
N ARG A 185 1.18 17.48 -24.25
CA ARG A 185 1.14 16.76 -22.98
C ARG A 185 0.32 15.47 -23.06
N GLY A 186 -0.87 15.55 -23.67
CA GLY A 186 -1.71 14.36 -23.87
C GLY A 186 -1.03 13.27 -24.70
N ARG A 187 -0.22 13.65 -25.72
CA ARG A 187 0.59 12.69 -26.49
C ARG A 187 1.71 12.08 -25.65
N MET A 188 2.40 12.90 -24.87
CA MET A 188 3.46 12.43 -23.96
C MET A 188 2.90 11.51 -22.88
N GLY A 189 1.75 11.83 -22.29
CA GLY A 189 1.07 11.00 -21.28
C GLY A 189 0.72 9.60 -21.81
N ARG A 190 0.17 9.51 -23.03
CA ARG A 190 -0.11 8.21 -23.68
C ARG A 190 1.16 7.39 -23.92
N ALA A 191 2.22 8.02 -24.39
CA ALA A 191 3.50 7.34 -24.61
C ALA A 191 4.15 6.91 -23.28
N SER A 192 3.98 7.72 -22.20
CA SER A 192 4.41 7.36 -20.84
C SER A 192 3.66 6.15 -20.30
N ALA A 193 2.34 6.10 -20.47
CA ALA A 193 1.52 4.96 -20.06
C ALA A 193 1.94 3.67 -20.75
N ALA A 194 2.18 3.70 -22.08
CA ALA A 194 2.67 2.56 -22.83
C ALA A 194 4.07 2.11 -22.36
N ALA A 195 4.97 3.04 -22.01
CA ALA A 195 6.27 2.69 -21.46
C ALA A 195 6.17 2.09 -20.05
N LYS A 196 5.24 2.58 -19.20
CA LYS A 196 4.95 2.01 -17.87
C LYS A 196 4.37 0.60 -17.96
N GLU A 197 3.53 0.32 -18.95
CA GLU A 197 3.02 -1.04 -19.22
C GLU A 197 4.15 -1.99 -19.57
N LYS A 198 5.07 -1.59 -20.46
CA LYS A 198 6.19 -2.45 -20.88
C LYS A 198 7.21 -2.67 -19.76
N ILE A 199 7.46 -1.70 -18.86
CA ILE A 199 8.30 -1.95 -17.69
C ILE A 199 7.61 -2.90 -16.71
N GLY A 200 6.28 -2.86 -16.60
CA GLY A 200 5.52 -3.86 -15.84
C GLY A 200 5.74 -5.28 -16.36
N HIS A 201 5.73 -5.46 -17.70
CA HIS A 201 6.04 -6.74 -18.33
C HIS A 201 7.48 -7.21 -18.04
N ILE A 202 8.48 -6.32 -18.15
CA ILE A 202 9.86 -6.64 -17.78
C ILE A 202 9.94 -7.09 -16.30
N ASN A 203 9.29 -6.39 -15.39
CA ASN A 203 9.31 -6.75 -13.97
C ASN A 203 8.72 -8.16 -13.74
N GLN A 204 7.66 -8.51 -14.47
CA GLN A 204 7.06 -9.85 -14.43
C GLN A 204 8.03 -10.92 -14.94
N GLU A 205 8.74 -10.68 -16.05
CA GLU A 205 9.75 -11.61 -16.57
C GLU A 205 10.93 -11.76 -15.61
N ILE A 206 11.42 -10.66 -15.02
CA ILE A 206 12.48 -10.68 -14.01
C ILE A 206 12.04 -11.49 -12.78
N GLU A 207 10.84 -11.22 -12.23
CA GLU A 207 10.30 -11.94 -11.07
C GLU A 207 10.20 -13.45 -11.37
N SER A 208 9.67 -13.82 -12.54
CA SER A 208 9.55 -15.21 -12.96
C SER A 208 10.91 -15.90 -13.08
N SER A 209 11.86 -15.27 -13.79
CA SER A 209 13.19 -15.85 -14.03
C SER A 209 14.01 -15.96 -12.75
N LEU A 210 13.97 -14.93 -11.86
CA LEU A 210 14.72 -14.95 -10.59
C LEU A 210 14.10 -15.94 -9.60
N SER A 211 12.78 -15.99 -9.49
CA SER A 211 12.09 -16.97 -8.64
C SER A 211 12.30 -18.40 -9.13
N GLY A 212 12.34 -18.59 -10.47
CA GLY A 212 12.56 -19.87 -11.13
C GLY A 212 14.03 -20.23 -11.38
N VAL A 213 15.01 -19.47 -10.86
CA VAL A 213 16.43 -19.61 -11.21
C VAL A 213 16.99 -21.02 -10.95
N ARG A 214 16.55 -21.70 -9.88
CA ARG A 214 16.95 -23.07 -9.58
C ARG A 214 16.45 -24.04 -10.66
N THR A 215 15.22 -23.85 -11.11
CA THR A 215 14.62 -24.65 -12.19
C THR A 215 15.34 -24.39 -13.52
N ALA A 216 15.56 -23.12 -13.89
CA ALA A 216 16.31 -22.78 -15.09
C ALA A 216 17.69 -23.42 -15.12
N LYS A 217 18.42 -23.37 -13.99
CA LYS A 217 19.73 -24.03 -13.83
C LYS A 217 19.66 -25.55 -13.87
N ALA A 218 18.65 -26.16 -13.23
CA ALA A 218 18.49 -27.62 -13.22
C ALA A 218 18.21 -28.18 -14.63
N PHE A 219 17.59 -27.39 -15.51
CA PHE A 219 17.30 -27.77 -16.89
C PHE A 219 18.29 -27.17 -17.93
N ALA A 220 19.33 -26.45 -17.47
CA ALA A 220 20.29 -25.74 -18.31
C ALA A 220 19.64 -24.80 -19.35
N ASN A 221 18.57 -24.11 -18.95
CA ASN A 221 17.73 -23.25 -19.81
C ASN A 221 18.00 -21.74 -19.59
N GLU A 222 19.16 -21.34 -19.05
CA GLU A 222 19.49 -19.93 -18.81
C GLU A 222 19.45 -19.09 -20.11
N THR A 223 19.79 -19.69 -21.24
CA THR A 223 19.73 -19.01 -22.55
C THR A 223 18.29 -18.72 -22.99
N VAL A 224 17.34 -19.59 -22.64
CA VAL A 224 15.91 -19.39 -22.93
C VAL A 224 15.36 -18.22 -22.10
N GLU A 225 15.69 -18.18 -20.81
CA GLU A 225 15.29 -17.08 -19.95
C GLU A 225 15.91 -15.75 -20.38
N ALA A 226 17.21 -15.74 -20.74
CA ALA A 226 17.87 -14.55 -21.29
C ALA A 226 17.19 -14.06 -22.58
N ALA A 227 16.82 -14.95 -23.49
CA ALA A 227 16.13 -14.59 -24.73
C ALA A 227 14.72 -13.99 -24.47
N ARG A 228 13.98 -14.51 -23.49
CA ARG A 228 12.69 -13.92 -23.07
C ARG A 228 12.86 -12.51 -22.52
N PHE A 229 13.84 -12.31 -21.63
CA PHE A 229 14.16 -11.00 -21.11
C PHE A 229 14.58 -10.01 -22.20
N ASP A 230 15.44 -10.44 -23.14
CA ASP A 230 15.89 -9.60 -24.25
C ASP A 230 14.73 -9.16 -25.15
N ALA A 231 13.75 -10.04 -25.41
CA ALA A 231 12.55 -9.69 -26.17
C ALA A 231 11.72 -8.62 -25.45
N ALA A 232 11.43 -8.81 -24.15
CA ALA A 232 10.69 -7.84 -23.34
C ALA A 232 11.43 -6.49 -23.22
N ASN A 233 12.77 -6.53 -23.07
CA ASN A 233 13.64 -5.35 -23.02
C ASN A 233 13.67 -4.59 -24.35
N ALA A 234 13.65 -5.29 -25.50
CA ALA A 234 13.55 -4.66 -26.82
C ALA A 234 12.22 -3.91 -27.01
N GLU A 235 11.11 -4.49 -26.56
CA GLU A 235 9.79 -3.83 -26.57
C GLU A 235 9.77 -2.58 -25.69
N PHE A 236 10.29 -2.68 -24.47
CA PHE A 236 10.42 -1.53 -23.57
C PHE A 236 11.29 -0.43 -24.17
N LYS A 237 12.45 -0.77 -24.72
CA LYS A 237 13.35 0.16 -25.43
C LYS A 237 12.60 0.96 -26.51
N THR A 238 11.75 0.28 -27.29
CA THR A 238 10.96 0.90 -28.36
C THR A 238 9.92 1.86 -27.79
N SER A 239 9.17 1.45 -26.77
CA SER A 239 8.18 2.28 -26.06
C SER A 239 8.84 3.48 -25.38
N LYS A 240 10.00 3.26 -24.74
CA LYS A 240 10.76 4.33 -24.08
C LYS A 240 11.29 5.37 -25.08
N ARG A 241 11.72 4.94 -26.27
CA ARG A 241 12.10 5.87 -27.37
C ARG A 241 10.91 6.72 -27.83
N ALA A 242 9.72 6.11 -27.97
CA ALA A 242 8.49 6.83 -28.33
C ALA A 242 8.12 7.88 -27.26
N PHE A 243 8.24 7.54 -25.97
CA PHE A 243 8.06 8.46 -24.87
C PHE A 243 9.03 9.64 -24.94
N HIS A 244 10.35 9.38 -25.09
CA HIS A 244 11.34 10.45 -25.18
C HIS A 244 11.17 11.33 -26.43
N LYS A 245 10.70 10.76 -27.55
CA LYS A 245 10.33 11.55 -28.74
C LYS A 245 9.18 12.51 -28.43
N ALA A 246 8.12 12.02 -27.78
CA ALA A 246 6.98 12.85 -27.39
C ALA A 246 7.38 13.93 -26.37
N MET A 247 8.23 13.58 -25.38
CA MET A 247 8.79 14.50 -24.40
C MET A 247 9.64 15.59 -25.07
N GLY A 248 10.50 15.22 -26.01
CA GLY A 248 11.31 16.18 -26.78
C GLY A 248 10.44 17.16 -27.57
N MET A 249 9.38 16.65 -28.23
CA MET A 249 8.41 17.49 -28.94
C MET A 249 7.69 18.46 -28.00
N PHE A 250 7.28 18.00 -26.81
CA PHE A 250 6.65 18.85 -25.79
C PHE A 250 7.60 19.98 -25.35
N HIS A 251 8.81 19.64 -24.90
CA HIS A 251 9.77 20.66 -24.44
C HIS A 251 10.17 21.63 -25.54
N SER A 252 10.45 21.15 -26.76
CA SER A 252 10.77 22.02 -27.90
C SER A 252 9.61 22.96 -28.27
N SER A 253 8.36 22.48 -28.18
CA SER A 253 7.17 23.32 -28.44
C SER A 253 7.03 24.42 -27.38
N VAL A 254 7.20 24.07 -26.09
CA VAL A 254 7.18 25.05 -24.99
C VAL A 254 8.27 26.11 -25.19
N GLU A 255 9.52 25.69 -25.47
CA GLU A 255 10.63 26.60 -25.68
C GLU A 255 10.41 27.51 -26.90
N PHE A 256 9.91 26.94 -28.01
CA PHE A 256 9.57 27.72 -29.20
C PHE A 256 8.56 28.83 -28.91
N PHE A 257 7.50 28.54 -28.16
CA PHE A 257 6.51 29.54 -27.77
C PHE A 257 7.11 30.64 -26.88
N LEU A 258 7.91 30.26 -25.88
CA LEU A 258 8.57 31.23 -24.99
C LEU A 258 9.53 32.16 -25.74
N CYS A 259 10.29 31.60 -26.67
CA CYS A 259 11.18 32.41 -27.54
C CYS A 259 10.37 33.28 -28.49
N SER A 260 9.27 32.77 -29.06
CA SER A 260 8.39 33.53 -29.97
C SER A 260 7.76 34.74 -29.32
N LEU A 261 7.45 34.70 -28.01
CA LEU A 261 6.96 35.84 -27.24
C LEU A 261 7.96 37.03 -27.30
N ASN A 262 9.24 36.78 -27.15
CA ASN A 262 10.27 37.85 -27.28
C ASN A 262 10.31 38.44 -28.70
N VAL A 263 10.20 37.58 -29.72
CA VAL A 263 10.17 38.05 -31.12
C VAL A 263 8.93 38.90 -31.39
N ILE A 264 7.77 38.48 -30.89
CA ILE A 264 6.50 39.22 -31.02
C ILE A 264 6.62 40.59 -30.35
N ILE A 265 7.13 40.65 -29.12
CA ILE A 265 7.28 41.90 -28.36
C ILE A 265 8.25 42.84 -29.07
N ILE A 266 9.41 42.34 -29.53
CA ILE A 266 10.40 43.17 -30.25
C ILE A 266 9.82 43.63 -31.58
N GLY A 267 9.10 42.77 -32.32
CA GLY A 267 8.52 43.13 -33.61
C GLY A 267 7.41 44.18 -33.48
N PHE A 268 6.36 43.90 -32.68
CA PHE A 268 5.26 44.87 -32.52
C PHE A 268 5.67 46.09 -31.67
N GLY A 269 6.43 45.90 -30.61
CA GLY A 269 6.93 46.98 -29.78
C GLY A 269 7.90 47.89 -30.54
N GLY A 270 8.80 47.31 -31.34
CA GLY A 270 9.69 48.05 -32.24
C GLY A 270 8.89 48.88 -33.29
N TYR A 271 7.80 48.29 -33.81
CA TYR A 271 6.90 49.04 -34.70
C TYR A 271 6.29 50.26 -33.99
N TYR A 272 5.78 50.14 -32.75
CA TYR A 272 5.29 51.28 -31.97
C TYR A 272 6.39 52.29 -31.63
N VAL A 273 7.63 51.84 -31.39
CA VAL A 273 8.76 52.77 -31.19
C VAL A 273 9.07 53.57 -32.48
N MET A 274 9.09 52.94 -33.65
CA MET A 274 9.29 53.61 -34.92
C MET A 274 8.21 54.60 -35.26
N GLN A 275 6.96 54.36 -34.81
CA GLN A 275 5.83 55.27 -34.95
C GLN A 275 5.87 56.47 -33.95
N GLY A 276 6.78 56.44 -33.00
CA GLY A 276 6.85 57.44 -31.91
C GLY A 276 5.76 57.27 -30.84
N GLU A 277 5.05 56.14 -30.82
CA GLU A 277 3.96 55.86 -29.89
C GLU A 277 4.40 55.14 -28.62
N MET A 278 5.68 54.71 -28.59
CA MET A 278 6.31 53.99 -27.46
C MET A 278 7.81 54.34 -27.37
N ASP A 279 8.35 54.42 -26.15
CA ASP A 279 9.76 54.61 -25.94
C ASP A 279 10.50 53.26 -25.95
N TYR A 280 11.76 53.23 -26.42
CA TYR A 280 12.59 52.01 -26.41
C TYR A 280 12.85 51.50 -24.99
N ARG A 281 12.81 52.36 -23.97
CA ARG A 281 12.92 51.98 -22.54
C ARG A 281 11.72 51.16 -22.08
N ASP A 282 10.51 51.46 -22.60
CA ASP A 282 9.31 50.65 -22.35
C ASP A 282 9.41 49.28 -23.03
N LEU A 283 10.00 49.23 -24.25
CA LEU A 283 10.26 47.96 -24.93
C LEU A 283 11.18 47.03 -24.09
N LEU A 284 12.25 47.61 -23.48
CA LEU A 284 13.10 46.87 -22.57
C LEU A 284 12.32 46.35 -21.35
N THR A 285 11.46 47.19 -20.78
CA THR A 285 10.59 46.80 -19.63
C THR A 285 9.68 45.64 -19.99
N PHE A 286 9.05 45.67 -21.18
CA PHE A 286 8.24 44.53 -21.67
C PHE A 286 9.07 43.25 -21.83
N SER A 287 10.31 43.34 -22.36
CA SER A 287 11.20 42.17 -22.48
C SER A 287 11.56 41.56 -21.12
N LEU A 288 11.76 42.38 -20.08
CA LEU A 288 11.99 41.90 -18.73
C LEU A 288 10.77 41.18 -18.17
N TYR A 289 9.54 41.68 -18.38
CA TYR A 289 8.33 41.00 -17.98
C TYR A 289 8.09 39.67 -18.70
N ILE A 290 8.40 39.60 -20.02
CA ILE A 290 8.33 38.33 -20.75
C ILE A 290 9.29 37.30 -20.15
N SER A 291 10.49 37.72 -19.75
CA SER A 291 11.44 36.83 -19.06
C SER A 291 10.85 36.27 -17.75
N SER A 292 10.04 37.07 -17.05
CA SER A 292 9.34 36.63 -15.82
C SER A 292 8.20 35.65 -16.10
N PHE A 293 7.69 35.50 -17.32
CA PHE A 293 6.68 34.51 -17.69
C PHE A 293 7.22 33.08 -17.87
N ILE A 294 8.51 32.94 -18.12
CA ILE A 294 9.13 31.64 -18.49
C ILE A 294 8.82 30.60 -17.41
N SER A 295 9.13 30.92 -16.14
CA SER A 295 8.92 29.99 -15.03
C SER A 295 7.43 29.69 -14.78
N PRO A 296 6.52 30.66 -14.62
CA PRO A 296 5.09 30.42 -14.49
C PRO A 296 4.47 29.60 -15.60
N MET A 297 4.85 29.84 -16.85
CA MET A 297 4.33 29.10 -18.00
C MET A 297 4.78 27.64 -17.98
N ARG A 298 6.04 27.37 -17.61
CA ARG A 298 6.53 25.98 -17.42
C ARG A 298 5.81 25.28 -16.27
N LYS A 299 5.59 25.97 -15.13
CA LYS A 299 4.85 25.44 -13.98
C LYS A 299 3.43 25.05 -14.39
N LEU A 300 2.68 25.94 -15.09
CA LEU A 300 1.33 25.63 -15.59
C LEU A 300 1.31 24.47 -16.60
N ALA A 301 2.32 24.38 -17.49
CA ALA A 301 2.42 23.27 -18.43
C ALA A 301 2.64 21.91 -17.73
N ASN A 302 3.36 21.87 -16.61
CA ASN A 302 3.61 20.67 -15.82
C ASN A 302 2.49 20.37 -14.82
N PHE A 303 1.76 21.39 -14.37
CA PHE A 303 0.70 21.27 -13.37
C PHE A 303 -0.32 20.16 -13.70
N SER A 304 -0.69 20.03 -14.98
CA SER A 304 -1.67 19.02 -15.40
C SER A 304 -1.22 17.58 -15.12
N GLU A 305 0.08 17.28 -15.10
CA GLU A 305 0.61 15.95 -14.75
C GLU A 305 0.58 15.73 -13.24
N THR A 306 1.11 16.69 -12.48
CA THR A 306 1.09 16.63 -11.01
C THR A 306 -0.34 16.48 -10.50
N PHE A 307 -1.28 17.24 -11.07
CA PHE A 307 -2.70 17.14 -10.74
C PHE A 307 -3.29 15.76 -11.10
N ALA A 308 -3.03 15.26 -12.31
CA ALA A 308 -3.58 13.98 -12.76
C ALA A 308 -3.04 12.80 -11.94
N ASN A 309 -1.73 12.77 -11.67
CA ASN A 309 -1.11 11.72 -10.88
C ASN A 309 -1.57 11.77 -9.41
N GLY A 310 -1.51 12.94 -8.79
CA GLY A 310 -1.95 13.14 -7.42
C GLY A 310 -3.43 12.83 -7.24
N PHE A 311 -4.30 13.25 -8.19
CA PHE A 311 -5.73 12.96 -8.14
C PHE A 311 -6.04 11.47 -8.34
N ALA A 312 -5.27 10.77 -9.18
CA ALA A 312 -5.35 9.31 -9.31
C ALA A 312 -4.95 8.60 -8.01
N GLY A 313 -3.85 9.03 -7.36
CA GLY A 313 -3.44 8.56 -6.04
C GLY A 313 -4.52 8.80 -4.98
N LEU A 314 -5.11 10.00 -4.98
CA LEU A 314 -6.21 10.37 -4.10
C LEU A 314 -7.44 9.47 -4.26
N ASN A 315 -7.85 9.19 -5.49
CA ASN A 315 -8.99 8.29 -5.75
C ASN A 315 -8.72 6.88 -5.23
N ARG A 316 -7.49 6.35 -5.44
CA ARG A 316 -7.11 5.03 -4.91
C ARG A 316 -7.04 5.00 -3.38
N PHE A 317 -6.59 6.07 -2.74
CA PHE A 317 -6.65 6.22 -1.29
C PHE A 317 -8.11 6.20 -0.79
N VAL A 318 -8.97 7.02 -1.38
CA VAL A 318 -10.39 7.12 -1.00
C VAL A 318 -11.14 5.81 -1.26
N GLU A 319 -10.80 5.08 -2.33
CA GLU A 319 -11.35 3.74 -2.62
C GLU A 319 -11.11 2.79 -1.45
N VAL A 320 -9.88 2.72 -0.93
CA VAL A 320 -9.59 1.86 0.24
C VAL A 320 -10.29 2.36 1.49
N MET A 321 -10.25 3.67 1.77
CA MET A 321 -10.92 4.25 2.94
C MET A 321 -12.45 4.09 2.94
N ARG A 322 -13.05 3.85 1.77
CA ARG A 322 -14.48 3.57 1.60
C ARG A 322 -14.82 2.08 1.66
N THR A 323 -13.81 1.21 1.60
CA THR A 323 -14.02 -0.23 1.73
C THR A 323 -14.42 -0.55 3.16
N GLU A 324 -15.52 -1.24 3.33
CA GLU A 324 -15.98 -1.67 4.65
C GLU A 324 -15.50 -3.08 4.95
N PRO A 325 -15.16 -3.35 6.21
CA PRO A 325 -14.99 -4.73 6.65
C PRO A 325 -16.26 -5.54 6.38
N THR A 326 -16.12 -6.70 5.75
CA THR A 326 -17.24 -7.63 5.50
C THR A 326 -17.72 -8.27 6.80
N VAL A 327 -16.82 -8.41 7.77
CA VAL A 327 -17.12 -8.91 9.12
C VAL A 327 -16.98 -7.75 10.10
N GLN A 328 -18.08 -7.41 10.79
CA GLN A 328 -18.12 -6.29 11.74
C GLN A 328 -18.77 -6.75 13.06
N ASP A 329 -18.28 -6.19 14.16
CA ASP A 329 -18.92 -6.37 15.44
C ASP A 329 -20.24 -5.59 15.51
N LYS A 330 -21.28 -6.21 16.05
CA LYS A 330 -22.54 -5.51 16.31
C LYS A 330 -22.32 -4.47 17.42
N PRO A 331 -23.08 -3.35 17.44
CA PRO A 331 -22.95 -2.34 18.49
C PRO A 331 -23.16 -2.85 19.91
N ASP A 332 -23.93 -3.94 20.05
CA ASP A 332 -24.27 -4.63 21.31
C ASP A 332 -23.52 -5.95 21.48
N ALA A 333 -22.46 -6.20 20.69
CA ALA A 333 -21.67 -7.41 20.76
C ALA A 333 -21.06 -7.61 22.15
N LYS A 334 -21.20 -8.82 22.69
CA LYS A 334 -20.74 -9.21 24.02
C LYS A 334 -19.30 -9.70 23.98
N GLU A 335 -18.60 -9.63 25.09
CA GLU A 335 -17.31 -10.30 25.24
C GLU A 335 -17.51 -11.78 25.61
N LEU A 336 -16.79 -12.67 24.95
CA LEU A 336 -16.75 -14.10 25.24
C LEU A 336 -15.84 -14.33 26.46
N LYS A 337 -16.44 -14.63 27.63
CA LYS A 337 -15.71 -14.80 28.90
C LYS A 337 -15.88 -16.19 29.46
N ASN A 338 -14.87 -16.70 30.19
CA ASN A 338 -14.87 -17.99 30.87
C ASN A 338 -15.27 -19.15 29.94
N VAL A 339 -14.66 -19.17 28.77
CA VAL A 339 -14.96 -20.12 27.69
C VAL A 339 -14.68 -21.56 28.13
N ARG A 340 -15.68 -22.41 28.06
CA ARG A 340 -15.56 -23.89 28.27
C ARG A 340 -15.14 -24.59 26.98
N GLY A 341 -15.53 -24.01 25.82
CA GLY A 341 -15.08 -24.44 24.51
C GLY A 341 -16.06 -25.38 23.80
N GLU A 342 -17.37 -25.39 24.12
CA GLU A 342 -18.34 -26.04 23.25
C GLU A 342 -18.45 -25.27 21.92
N ILE A 343 -18.32 -25.99 20.80
CA ILE A 343 -18.51 -25.40 19.46
C ILE A 343 -19.69 -26.07 18.80
N ARG A 344 -20.65 -25.27 18.33
CA ARG A 344 -21.81 -25.78 17.58
C ARG A 344 -21.91 -25.07 16.24
N VAL A 345 -21.87 -25.85 15.18
CA VAL A 345 -22.11 -25.47 13.78
C VAL A 345 -23.51 -26.01 13.45
N ASP A 346 -24.42 -25.14 13.02
CA ASP A 346 -25.82 -25.46 12.84
C ASP A 346 -26.30 -25.05 11.45
N HIS A 347 -26.53 -26.03 10.57
CA HIS A 347 -26.99 -25.86 9.18
C HIS A 347 -26.20 -24.82 8.39
N VAL A 348 -24.85 -24.83 8.51
CA VAL A 348 -23.95 -23.83 7.90
C VAL A 348 -23.75 -24.12 6.43
N SER A 349 -24.04 -23.11 5.62
CA SER A 349 -23.58 -23.04 4.22
C SER A 349 -22.70 -21.80 4.01
N PHE A 350 -21.70 -21.92 3.13
CA PHE A 350 -20.75 -20.84 2.88
C PHE A 350 -20.23 -20.85 1.45
N ALA A 351 -20.07 -19.65 0.90
CA ALA A 351 -19.43 -19.38 -0.40
C ALA A 351 -18.49 -18.17 -0.27
N TYR A 352 -17.27 -18.27 -0.84
CA TYR A 352 -16.35 -17.11 -0.94
C TYR A 352 -16.85 -16.08 -1.95
N ASP A 353 -17.42 -16.56 -3.06
CA ASP A 353 -18.10 -15.76 -4.07
C ASP A 353 -19.51 -16.32 -4.29
N ALA A 354 -20.45 -15.46 -4.69
CA ALA A 354 -21.86 -15.83 -4.79
C ALA A 354 -22.15 -17.07 -5.65
N ASP A 355 -21.26 -17.39 -6.58
CA ASP A 355 -21.46 -18.48 -7.57
C ASP A 355 -20.78 -19.80 -7.19
N LEU A 356 -19.96 -19.85 -6.12
CA LEU A 356 -19.19 -21.03 -5.74
C LEU A 356 -19.36 -21.38 -4.27
N ALA A 357 -20.44 -22.10 -3.95
CA ALA A 357 -20.64 -22.61 -2.60
C ALA A 357 -19.60 -23.72 -2.28
N VAL A 358 -18.98 -23.61 -1.10
CA VAL A 358 -17.92 -24.50 -0.60
C VAL A 358 -18.40 -25.40 0.52
N LEU A 359 -19.34 -24.93 1.33
CA LEU A 359 -19.99 -25.72 2.38
C LEU A 359 -21.49 -25.72 2.17
N HIS A 360 -22.12 -26.89 2.38
CA HIS A 360 -23.54 -27.14 2.14
C HIS A 360 -24.17 -27.78 3.36
N ASP A 361 -24.98 -27.04 4.10
CA ASP A 361 -25.79 -27.55 5.22
C ASP A 361 -25.00 -28.37 6.25
N VAL A 362 -23.83 -27.88 6.65
CA VAL A 362 -22.92 -28.54 7.59
C VAL A 362 -23.44 -28.36 9.02
N SER A 363 -23.61 -29.46 9.75
CA SER A 363 -23.98 -29.45 11.17
C SER A 363 -23.02 -30.32 11.98
N LEU A 364 -22.45 -29.72 13.04
CA LEU A 364 -21.46 -30.36 13.91
C LEU A 364 -21.53 -29.75 15.31
N THR A 365 -21.46 -30.59 16.34
CA THR A 365 -21.26 -30.16 17.74
C THR A 365 -19.97 -30.76 18.26
N VAL A 366 -19.07 -29.94 18.84
CA VAL A 366 -17.84 -30.37 19.51
C VAL A 366 -17.97 -30.07 20.98
N ALA A 367 -17.83 -31.09 21.81
CA ALA A 367 -17.94 -30.95 23.26
C ALA A 367 -16.72 -30.24 23.87
N PRO A 368 -16.85 -29.59 25.04
CA PRO A 368 -15.73 -29.02 25.75
C PRO A 368 -14.62 -30.04 26.01
N GLY A 369 -13.39 -29.74 25.61
CA GLY A 369 -12.23 -30.62 25.78
C GLY A 369 -12.14 -31.79 24.79
N GLU A 370 -13.07 -31.91 23.84
CA GLU A 370 -13.08 -32.95 22.81
C GLU A 370 -12.06 -32.61 21.70
N THR A 371 -11.34 -33.63 21.23
CA THR A 371 -10.47 -33.55 20.05
C THR A 371 -11.14 -34.16 18.84
N VAL A 372 -11.44 -33.35 17.83
CA VAL A 372 -12.12 -33.78 16.59
C VAL A 372 -11.14 -33.66 15.41
N ALA A 373 -10.90 -34.80 14.75
CA ALA A 373 -10.13 -34.82 13.50
C ALA A 373 -11.05 -34.61 12.29
N ILE A 374 -10.65 -33.69 11.40
CA ILE A 374 -11.35 -33.39 10.14
C ILE A 374 -10.54 -33.98 8.99
N VAL A 375 -11.12 -34.93 8.27
CA VAL A 375 -10.49 -35.64 7.15
C VAL A 375 -11.30 -35.47 5.87
N GLY A 376 -10.70 -35.77 4.71
CA GLY A 376 -11.37 -35.72 3.42
C GLY A 376 -10.45 -35.27 2.28
N PRO A 377 -10.92 -35.30 1.03
CA PRO A 377 -10.14 -34.89 -0.13
C PRO A 377 -9.77 -33.42 -0.11
N SER A 378 -8.70 -33.05 -0.86
CA SER A 378 -8.36 -31.64 -1.06
C SER A 378 -9.51 -30.90 -1.74
N GLY A 379 -9.77 -29.66 -1.31
CA GLY A 379 -10.92 -28.89 -1.81
C GLY A 379 -12.27 -29.24 -1.19
N GLY A 380 -12.37 -30.25 -0.30
CA GLY A 380 -13.64 -30.69 0.30
C GLY A 380 -14.27 -29.72 1.32
N GLY A 381 -13.64 -28.58 1.64
CA GLY A 381 -14.19 -27.57 2.58
C GLY A 381 -13.63 -27.60 4.00
N LYS A 382 -12.64 -28.47 4.31
CA LYS A 382 -12.04 -28.62 5.66
C LYS A 382 -11.46 -27.32 6.21
N SER A 383 -10.56 -26.69 5.46
CA SER A 383 -9.92 -25.42 5.87
C SER A 383 -10.93 -24.28 5.95
N THR A 384 -11.93 -24.28 5.07
CA THR A 384 -13.02 -23.29 5.09
C THR A 384 -13.82 -23.38 6.41
N LEU A 385 -14.21 -24.59 6.84
CA LEU A 385 -14.90 -24.76 8.12
C LEU A 385 -14.05 -24.23 9.30
N CYS A 386 -12.75 -24.52 9.28
CA CYS A 386 -11.82 -24.05 10.31
C CYS A 386 -11.58 -22.53 10.29
N GLN A 387 -11.80 -21.85 9.16
CA GLN A 387 -11.73 -20.38 9.06
C GLN A 387 -13.02 -19.68 9.48
N LEU A 388 -14.17 -20.36 9.40
CA LEU A 388 -15.46 -19.81 9.83
C LEU A 388 -15.60 -19.77 11.36
N ILE A 389 -15.03 -20.74 12.08
CA ILE A 389 -15.13 -20.81 13.55
C ILE A 389 -14.50 -19.59 14.25
N PRO A 390 -13.29 -19.13 13.88
CA PRO A 390 -12.72 -17.88 14.41
C PRO A 390 -13.36 -16.62 13.81
N ARG A 391 -14.39 -16.76 12.96
CA ARG A 391 -15.10 -15.66 12.30
C ARG A 391 -14.20 -14.80 11.42
N PHE A 392 -13.29 -15.40 10.64
CA PHE A 392 -12.59 -14.69 9.57
C PHE A 392 -13.51 -14.31 8.42
N TYR A 393 -14.61 -15.07 8.28
CA TYR A 393 -15.73 -14.84 7.37
C TYR A 393 -17.05 -15.10 8.11
N ASP A 394 -18.11 -14.39 7.74
CA ASP A 394 -19.46 -14.71 8.20
C ASP A 394 -20.08 -15.78 7.31
N VAL A 395 -20.88 -16.68 7.89
CA VAL A 395 -21.56 -17.74 7.16
C VAL A 395 -22.65 -17.17 6.23
N THR A 396 -22.87 -17.81 5.07
CA THR A 396 -23.93 -17.42 4.14
C THR A 396 -25.31 -17.77 4.70
N SER A 397 -25.44 -18.94 5.34
CA SER A 397 -26.66 -19.35 6.07
C SER A 397 -26.29 -20.24 7.26
N GLY A 398 -27.21 -20.42 8.18
CA GLY A 398 -26.98 -21.16 9.43
C GLY A 398 -26.31 -20.29 10.50
N SER A 399 -25.73 -20.95 11.51
CA SER A 399 -25.04 -20.27 12.61
C SER A 399 -23.90 -21.10 13.18
N ILE A 400 -22.91 -20.39 13.74
CA ILE A 400 -21.83 -20.98 14.55
C ILE A 400 -21.91 -20.37 15.93
N SER A 401 -21.86 -21.18 16.97
CA SER A 401 -21.86 -20.69 18.35
C SER A 401 -20.73 -21.32 19.18
N ILE A 402 -20.25 -20.55 20.14
CA ILE A 402 -19.27 -20.96 21.15
C ILE A 402 -19.96 -20.80 22.52
N ASP A 403 -20.03 -21.88 23.31
CA ASP A 403 -20.72 -21.92 24.60
C ASP A 403 -22.15 -21.33 24.53
N ALA A 404 -22.92 -21.74 23.51
CA ALA A 404 -24.27 -21.29 23.19
C ALA A 404 -24.43 -19.82 22.77
N LEU A 405 -23.34 -19.04 22.58
CA LEU A 405 -23.35 -17.70 22.03
C LEU A 405 -23.01 -17.73 20.54
N ASP A 406 -23.89 -17.18 19.70
CA ASP A 406 -23.58 -17.02 18.27
C ASP A 406 -22.34 -16.12 18.11
N ILE A 407 -21.37 -16.55 17.29
CA ILE A 407 -20.12 -15.79 17.06
C ILE A 407 -20.38 -14.39 16.45
N ARG A 408 -21.55 -14.17 15.84
CA ARG A 408 -21.97 -12.86 15.31
C ARG A 408 -22.46 -11.89 16.39
N ASP A 409 -22.76 -12.40 17.59
CA ASP A 409 -23.23 -11.61 18.74
C ASP A 409 -22.13 -11.33 19.76
N VAL A 410 -20.90 -11.77 19.48
CA VAL A 410 -19.71 -11.52 20.31
C VAL A 410 -18.65 -10.75 19.54
N THR A 411 -17.77 -10.05 20.26
CA THR A 411 -16.71 -9.25 19.63
C THR A 411 -15.65 -10.17 19.02
N GLN A 412 -15.20 -9.86 17.79
CA GLN A 412 -14.13 -10.60 17.11
C GLN A 412 -12.88 -10.72 17.98
N ARG A 413 -12.52 -9.64 18.68
CA ARG A 413 -11.40 -9.64 19.61
C ARG A 413 -11.51 -10.73 20.66
N SER A 414 -12.67 -10.88 21.31
CA SER A 414 -12.86 -11.91 22.34
C SER A 414 -12.88 -13.32 21.76
N ILE A 415 -13.36 -13.51 20.53
CA ILE A 415 -13.27 -14.79 19.82
C ILE A 415 -11.78 -15.13 19.59
N HIS A 416 -11.04 -14.19 19.00
CA HIS A 416 -9.63 -14.40 18.70
C HIS A 416 -8.77 -14.58 19.95
N GLU A 417 -9.07 -13.95 21.07
CA GLU A 417 -8.37 -14.17 22.34
C GLU A 417 -8.55 -15.62 22.86
N ASN A 418 -9.71 -16.23 22.63
CA ASN A 418 -10.06 -17.57 23.11
C ASN A 418 -9.78 -18.70 22.12
N ILE A 419 -9.41 -18.43 20.88
CA ILE A 419 -9.05 -19.43 19.87
C ILE A 419 -7.57 -19.33 19.51
N GLY A 420 -6.86 -20.44 19.54
CA GLY A 420 -5.50 -20.58 19.05
C GLY A 420 -5.48 -21.31 17.71
N ILE A 421 -4.78 -20.76 16.72
CA ILE A 421 -4.70 -21.33 15.38
C ILE A 421 -3.23 -21.62 15.04
N VAL A 422 -2.94 -22.87 14.68
CA VAL A 422 -1.65 -23.23 14.06
C VAL A 422 -1.94 -23.55 12.60
N GLN A 423 -1.44 -22.69 11.70
CA GLN A 423 -1.64 -22.83 10.26
C GLN A 423 -0.60 -23.75 9.63
N GLN A 424 -0.94 -24.37 8.51
CA GLN A 424 -0.04 -25.19 7.69
C GLN A 424 1.20 -24.40 7.29
N ASP A 425 1.03 -23.22 6.71
CA ASP A 425 2.11 -22.30 6.36
C ASP A 425 2.34 -21.31 7.52
N VAL A 426 3.33 -21.63 8.36
CA VAL A 426 3.68 -20.81 9.52
C VAL A 426 4.29 -19.48 9.07
N PHE A 427 3.63 -18.39 9.46
CA PHE A 427 4.17 -17.05 9.29
C PHE A 427 4.95 -16.59 10.53
N LEU A 428 6.23 -16.22 10.33
CA LEU A 428 7.05 -15.55 11.33
C LEU A 428 7.37 -14.13 10.87
N PHE A 429 7.27 -13.19 11.80
CA PHE A 429 7.68 -11.80 11.56
C PHE A 429 9.20 -11.71 11.44
N ALA A 430 9.69 -10.79 10.63
CA ALA A 430 11.11 -10.48 10.46
C ALA A 430 11.65 -9.81 11.74
N ASP A 431 11.83 -10.60 12.80
CA ASP A 431 12.23 -10.18 14.13
C ASP A 431 13.01 -11.34 14.81
N THR A 432 13.28 -11.24 16.10
CA THR A 432 13.92 -12.29 16.89
C THR A 432 12.97 -13.45 17.19
N ILE A 433 13.51 -14.61 17.59
CA ILE A 433 12.71 -15.74 18.07
C ILE A 433 11.90 -15.32 19.32
N LEU A 434 12.50 -14.54 20.22
CA LEU A 434 11.84 -14.01 21.41
C LEU A 434 10.56 -13.26 21.06
N GLU A 435 10.65 -12.26 20.18
CA GLU A 435 9.51 -11.43 19.82
C GLU A 435 8.45 -12.23 19.02
N ASN A 436 8.89 -13.20 18.22
CA ASN A 436 7.98 -14.11 17.54
C ASN A 436 7.17 -14.99 18.51
N ILE A 437 7.76 -15.48 19.59
CA ILE A 437 7.03 -16.25 20.63
C ILE A 437 6.16 -15.29 21.46
N ARG A 438 6.73 -14.15 21.88
CA ARG A 438 6.04 -13.12 22.70
C ARG A 438 4.83 -12.52 21.99
N TYR A 439 4.75 -12.62 20.66
CA TYR A 439 3.57 -12.20 19.88
C TYR A 439 2.27 -12.85 20.38
N GLY A 440 2.31 -14.06 20.94
CA GLY A 440 1.17 -14.72 21.57
C GLY A 440 0.64 -14.01 22.83
N LYS A 441 1.53 -13.32 23.57
CA LYS A 441 1.23 -12.52 24.77
C LYS A 441 2.31 -11.45 24.94
N PRO A 442 2.09 -10.21 24.44
CA PRO A 442 3.12 -9.16 24.41
C PRO A 442 3.74 -8.82 25.79
N ASP A 443 2.96 -8.93 26.87
CA ASP A 443 3.41 -8.62 28.24
C ASP A 443 4.06 -9.83 28.96
N ALA A 444 4.36 -10.91 28.24
CA ALA A 444 4.93 -12.10 28.84
C ALA A 444 6.38 -11.88 29.33
N THR A 445 6.66 -12.42 30.51
CA THR A 445 8.03 -12.43 31.06
C THR A 445 8.92 -13.41 30.28
N MET A 446 10.25 -13.23 30.37
CA MET A 446 11.18 -14.16 29.74
C MET A 446 11.02 -15.60 30.27
N GLU A 447 10.69 -15.77 31.53
CA GLU A 447 10.42 -17.10 32.12
C GLU A 447 9.24 -17.79 31.47
N GLN A 448 8.15 -17.03 31.20
CA GLN A 448 6.97 -17.56 30.49
C GLN A 448 7.29 -17.95 29.06
N VAL A 449 8.13 -17.17 28.38
CA VAL A 449 8.57 -17.48 27.01
C VAL A 449 9.43 -18.75 27.00
N ILE A 450 10.36 -18.90 27.96
CA ILE A 450 11.19 -20.11 28.11
C ILE A 450 10.33 -21.34 28.40
N ASP A 451 9.32 -21.24 29.28
CA ASP A 451 8.38 -22.34 29.57
C ASP A 451 7.60 -22.75 28.32
N ALA A 452 7.10 -21.77 27.58
CA ALA A 452 6.40 -22.01 26.30
C ALA A 452 7.31 -22.69 25.27
N ALA A 453 8.57 -22.26 25.15
CA ALA A 453 9.55 -22.87 24.26
C ALA A 453 9.91 -24.32 24.66
N LYS A 454 10.00 -24.61 25.97
CA LYS A 454 10.18 -25.96 26.46
C LYS A 454 9.00 -26.86 26.17
N LYS A 455 7.77 -26.38 26.39
CA LYS A 455 6.54 -27.12 26.07
C LYS A 455 6.42 -27.41 24.57
N ALA A 456 6.87 -26.50 23.73
CA ALA A 456 6.89 -26.63 22.28
C ALA A 456 8.09 -27.40 21.72
N GLU A 457 8.96 -27.99 22.58
CA GLU A 457 10.12 -28.81 22.18
C GLU A 457 11.13 -28.04 21.29
N ILE A 458 11.24 -26.69 21.45
CA ILE A 458 12.15 -25.85 20.65
C ILE A 458 13.26 -25.22 21.49
N TYR A 459 13.20 -25.31 22.82
CA TYR A 459 14.13 -24.64 23.72
C TYR A 459 15.59 -25.01 23.47
N ASP A 460 15.89 -26.32 23.32
CA ASP A 460 17.27 -26.81 23.13
C ASP A 460 17.81 -26.34 21.76
N ASP A 461 16.98 -26.35 20.71
CA ASP A 461 17.37 -25.80 19.41
C ASP A 461 17.73 -24.31 19.51
N ILE A 462 16.93 -23.53 20.28
CA ILE A 462 17.18 -22.11 20.48
C ILE A 462 18.50 -21.91 21.24
N GLN A 463 18.74 -22.68 22.28
CA GLN A 463 19.99 -22.60 23.07
C GLN A 463 21.22 -22.97 22.26
N ALA A 464 21.11 -23.83 21.27
CA ALA A 464 22.19 -24.19 20.36
C ALA A 464 22.50 -23.12 19.31
N MET A 465 21.63 -22.09 19.14
CA MET A 465 21.89 -20.99 18.24
C MET A 465 22.82 -19.94 18.86
N PRO A 466 23.70 -19.28 18.07
CA PRO A 466 24.68 -18.32 18.59
C PRO A 466 24.09 -17.22 19.47
N ASP A 467 22.92 -16.66 19.09
CA ASP A 467 22.25 -15.55 19.77
C ASP A 467 21.07 -16.03 20.63
N GLY A 468 20.84 -17.35 20.75
CA GLY A 468 19.75 -17.92 21.54
C GLY A 468 18.38 -17.33 21.13
N PHE A 469 17.62 -16.86 22.11
CA PHE A 469 16.31 -16.22 21.86
C PHE A 469 16.39 -14.93 21.05
N ASN A 470 17.55 -14.26 20.99
CA ASN A 470 17.75 -13.04 20.20
C ASN A 470 18.11 -13.35 18.73
N THR A 471 18.17 -14.61 18.34
CA THR A 471 18.43 -15.00 16.95
C THR A 471 17.35 -14.41 16.04
N TYR A 472 17.78 -13.65 15.02
CA TYR A 472 16.92 -13.09 14.00
C TYR A 472 16.46 -14.17 13.03
N VAL A 473 15.15 -14.23 12.75
CA VAL A 473 14.58 -15.35 11.96
C VAL A 473 14.54 -15.09 10.44
N GLY A 474 14.82 -13.86 10.00
CA GLY A 474 14.70 -13.45 8.60
C GLY A 474 13.24 -13.21 8.15
N GLU A 475 13.07 -12.73 6.94
CA GLU A 475 11.73 -12.56 6.35
C GLU A 475 11.00 -13.91 6.27
N ARG A 476 9.77 -13.97 6.84
CA ARG A 476 8.97 -15.22 6.93
C ARG A 476 9.74 -16.40 7.52
N GLY A 477 10.73 -16.13 8.37
CA GLY A 477 11.54 -17.17 9.00
C GLY A 477 12.47 -17.93 8.06
N THR A 478 12.95 -17.32 6.97
CA THR A 478 13.80 -17.99 5.95
C THR A 478 15.10 -18.59 6.49
N LEU A 479 15.55 -18.13 7.64
CA LEU A 479 16.77 -18.64 8.29
C LEU A 479 16.55 -19.86 9.18
N LEU A 480 15.29 -20.31 9.33
CA LEU A 480 14.90 -21.45 10.16
C LEU A 480 14.41 -22.63 9.31
N SER A 481 14.60 -23.85 9.83
CA SER A 481 14.00 -25.05 9.25
C SER A 481 12.45 -25.03 9.40
N GLY A 482 11.74 -25.78 8.55
CA GLY A 482 10.28 -25.90 8.64
C GLY A 482 9.80 -26.35 10.02
N GLY A 483 10.46 -27.34 10.61
CA GLY A 483 10.15 -27.84 11.95
C GLY A 483 10.43 -26.83 13.07
N GLN A 484 11.45 -25.99 12.94
CA GLN A 484 11.72 -24.91 13.89
C GLN A 484 10.63 -23.84 13.82
N LYS A 485 10.23 -23.42 12.60
CA LYS A 485 9.11 -22.47 12.41
C LYS A 485 7.85 -22.96 13.07
N GLN A 486 7.49 -24.23 12.83
CA GLN A 486 6.27 -24.83 13.36
C GLN A 486 6.29 -24.89 14.88
N ARG A 487 7.42 -25.30 15.49
CA ARG A 487 7.55 -25.33 16.97
C ARG A 487 7.54 -23.93 17.59
N ILE A 488 8.06 -22.90 16.91
CA ILE A 488 7.93 -21.50 17.35
C ILE A 488 6.46 -21.06 17.30
N ALA A 489 5.70 -21.43 16.27
CA ALA A 489 4.27 -21.15 16.22
C ALA A 489 3.51 -21.87 17.34
N ILE A 490 3.86 -23.10 17.64
CA ILE A 490 3.29 -23.86 18.78
C ILE A 490 3.63 -23.17 20.12
N ALA A 491 4.88 -22.69 20.30
CA ALA A 491 5.29 -21.95 21.50
C ALA A 491 4.46 -20.66 21.67
N ARG A 492 4.16 -19.97 20.56
CA ARG A 492 3.27 -18.79 20.53
C ARG A 492 1.89 -19.11 21.09
N ILE A 493 1.32 -20.27 20.73
CA ILE A 493 0.01 -20.73 21.23
C ILE A 493 0.07 -21.19 22.68
N PHE A 494 1.14 -21.88 23.12
CA PHE A 494 1.33 -22.20 24.54
C PHE A 494 1.34 -20.94 25.42
N LEU A 495 2.00 -19.88 24.94
CA LEU A 495 2.08 -18.63 25.66
C LEU A 495 0.74 -17.90 25.72
N LYS A 496 -0.07 -17.95 24.64
CA LYS A 496 -1.44 -17.42 24.57
C LYS A 496 -2.41 -18.19 25.45
N ASN A 497 -2.25 -19.52 25.53
CA ASN A 497 -3.04 -20.45 26.34
C ASN A 497 -4.57 -20.39 26.12
N PRO A 498 -5.09 -20.52 24.91
CA PRO A 498 -6.52 -20.45 24.61
C PRO A 498 -7.24 -21.76 24.95
N PRO A 499 -8.56 -21.73 25.30
CA PRO A 499 -9.36 -22.92 25.55
C PRO A 499 -9.75 -23.72 24.29
N ILE A 500 -9.74 -23.08 23.12
CA ILE A 500 -10.08 -23.70 21.83
C ILE A 500 -8.86 -23.67 20.91
N LEU A 501 -8.62 -24.77 20.20
CA LEU A 501 -7.51 -24.91 19.26
C LEU A 501 -8.01 -25.32 17.87
N ILE A 502 -7.41 -24.75 16.84
CA ILE A 502 -7.56 -25.16 15.45
C ILE A 502 -6.16 -25.45 14.93
N LEU A 503 -5.90 -26.71 14.59
CA LEU A 503 -4.60 -27.17 14.14
C LEU A 503 -4.71 -27.62 12.68
N ASP A 504 -3.97 -26.97 11.78
CA ASP A 504 -3.86 -27.39 10.38
C ASP A 504 -2.51 -28.11 10.20
N GLU A 505 -2.57 -29.44 10.12
CA GLU A 505 -1.40 -30.30 10.17
C GLU A 505 -0.80 -30.55 8.78
N ALA A 506 0.28 -29.85 8.44
CA ALA A 506 1.09 -30.17 7.28
C ALA A 506 2.57 -30.31 7.65
N THR A 507 2.96 -31.54 7.81
CA THR A 507 4.34 -31.90 8.17
C THR A 507 5.03 -32.74 7.08
N SER A 508 4.58 -32.63 5.84
CA SER A 508 4.93 -33.49 4.70
C SER A 508 6.41 -33.46 4.24
N ALA A 509 7.26 -32.62 4.83
CA ALA A 509 8.66 -32.45 4.42
C ALA A 509 9.66 -32.47 5.60
N LEU A 510 9.28 -33.07 6.76
CA LEU A 510 10.13 -33.09 7.95
C LEU A 510 10.74 -34.47 8.17
N ASP A 511 11.91 -34.50 8.80
CA ASP A 511 12.52 -35.75 9.27
C ASP A 511 11.72 -36.33 10.45
N SER A 512 11.82 -37.66 10.64
CA SER A 512 11.02 -38.40 11.63
C SER A 512 11.22 -37.94 13.08
N VAL A 513 12.43 -37.44 13.43
CA VAL A 513 12.74 -36.97 14.78
C VAL A 513 12.08 -35.63 15.06
N THR A 514 12.18 -34.71 14.12
CA THR A 514 11.52 -33.40 14.20
C THR A 514 10.00 -33.56 14.21
N GLU A 515 9.49 -34.50 13.42
CA GLU A 515 8.09 -34.86 13.39
C GLU A 515 7.59 -35.35 14.74
N ALA A 516 8.30 -36.28 15.38
CA ALA A 516 7.92 -36.79 16.70
C ALA A 516 7.90 -35.67 17.76
N LYS A 517 8.83 -34.71 17.71
CA LYS A 517 8.84 -33.55 18.60
C LYS A 517 7.60 -32.66 18.39
N ILE A 518 7.23 -32.40 17.14
CA ILE A 518 6.05 -31.59 16.81
C ILE A 518 4.77 -32.28 17.28
N GLN A 519 4.64 -33.60 17.02
CA GLN A 519 3.50 -34.37 17.46
C GLN A 519 3.35 -34.33 18.98
N HIS A 520 4.45 -34.56 19.72
CA HIS A 520 4.45 -34.48 21.17
C HIS A 520 4.09 -33.06 21.69
N ALA A 521 4.53 -32.02 21.02
CA ALA A 521 4.12 -30.66 21.33
C ALA A 521 2.63 -30.42 21.06
N PHE A 522 2.08 -30.96 19.96
CA PHE A 522 0.65 -30.91 19.67
C PHE A 522 -0.19 -31.66 20.70
N ASP A 523 0.19 -32.90 21.06
CA ASP A 523 -0.51 -33.69 22.07
C ASP A 523 -0.55 -32.97 23.43
N LYS A 524 0.56 -32.38 23.84
CA LYS A 524 0.64 -31.53 25.05
C LYS A 524 -0.24 -30.27 24.92
N LEU A 525 -0.27 -29.67 23.73
CA LEU A 525 -1.06 -28.47 23.49
C LEU A 525 -2.56 -28.77 23.51
N ALA A 526 -3.00 -29.88 22.91
CA ALA A 526 -4.39 -30.30 22.83
C ALA A 526 -4.95 -30.74 24.20
N ALA A 527 -4.11 -31.22 25.11
CA ALA A 527 -4.55 -31.77 26.40
C ALA A 527 -5.45 -30.79 27.19
N GLY A 528 -6.69 -31.17 27.45
CA GLY A 528 -7.68 -30.42 28.23
C GLY A 528 -8.28 -29.22 27.48
N ARG A 529 -8.11 -29.13 26.16
CA ARG A 529 -8.70 -28.08 25.33
C ARG A 529 -9.58 -28.68 24.24
N THR A 530 -10.60 -27.92 23.83
CA THR A 530 -11.38 -28.27 22.65
C THR A 530 -10.53 -28.07 21.39
N THR A 531 -10.32 -29.14 20.62
CA THR A 531 -9.36 -29.13 19.52
C THR A 531 -9.99 -29.63 18.23
N LEU A 532 -9.92 -28.83 17.17
CA LEU A 532 -10.19 -29.26 15.80
C LEU A 532 -8.87 -29.42 15.05
N ILE A 533 -8.67 -30.58 14.43
CA ILE A 533 -7.43 -30.89 13.72
C ILE A 533 -7.75 -31.23 12.27
N ILE A 534 -7.25 -30.45 11.31
CA ILE A 534 -7.24 -30.89 9.90
C ILE A 534 -6.11 -31.88 9.78
N ALA A 535 -6.47 -33.16 9.82
CA ALA A 535 -5.48 -34.22 9.94
C ALA A 535 -5.11 -34.79 8.56
N HIS A 536 -3.81 -34.82 8.31
CA HIS A 536 -3.21 -35.46 7.15
C HIS A 536 -2.40 -36.72 7.52
N ARG A 537 -2.32 -37.05 8.82
CA ARG A 537 -1.53 -38.18 9.33
C ARG A 537 -2.37 -39.18 10.10
N LEU A 538 -2.07 -40.47 9.89
CA LEU A 538 -2.74 -41.58 10.55
C LEU A 538 -2.62 -41.56 12.07
N SER A 539 -1.47 -41.15 12.62
CA SER A 539 -1.24 -41.06 14.08
C SER A 539 -2.19 -40.06 14.74
N THR A 540 -2.31 -38.88 14.16
CA THR A 540 -3.16 -37.80 14.68
C THR A 540 -4.64 -38.16 14.55
N ILE A 541 -5.02 -38.75 13.41
CA ILE A 541 -6.40 -39.19 13.17
C ILE A 541 -6.83 -40.27 14.18
N ARG A 542 -5.95 -41.23 14.45
CA ARG A 542 -6.23 -42.35 15.36
C ARG A 542 -6.41 -41.91 16.81
N ASN A 543 -5.70 -40.88 17.23
CA ASN A 543 -5.72 -40.39 18.62
C ASN A 543 -6.86 -39.40 18.90
N ALA A 544 -7.61 -38.97 17.89
CA ALA A 544 -8.76 -38.11 18.07
C ALA A 544 -9.95 -38.85 18.73
N ASP A 545 -10.68 -38.16 19.59
CA ASP A 545 -11.88 -38.69 20.22
C ASP A 545 -12.97 -39.01 19.20
N ARG A 546 -13.05 -38.16 18.15
CA ARG A 546 -14.01 -38.31 17.06
C ARG A 546 -13.39 -37.82 15.74
N ILE A 547 -13.82 -38.46 14.65
CA ILE A 547 -13.40 -38.16 13.30
C ILE A 547 -14.61 -37.74 12.49
N ILE A 548 -14.51 -36.69 11.73
CA ILE A 548 -15.49 -36.26 10.72
C ILE A 548 -14.86 -36.28 9.33
N SER A 549 -15.59 -36.85 8.37
CA SER A 549 -15.18 -36.84 6.96
C SER A 549 -15.99 -35.77 6.22
N ILE A 550 -15.30 -34.84 5.55
CA ILE A 550 -15.94 -33.80 4.74
C ILE A 550 -15.54 -34.04 3.27
N SER A 551 -16.55 -34.21 2.42
CA SER A 551 -16.39 -34.29 0.96
C SER A 551 -17.45 -33.42 0.28
N ASP A 552 -17.06 -32.71 -0.77
CA ASP A 552 -17.95 -31.84 -1.56
C ASP A 552 -18.79 -30.89 -0.69
N GLY A 553 -18.17 -30.36 0.36
CA GLY A 553 -18.79 -29.39 1.25
C GLY A 553 -19.81 -29.93 2.26
N VAL A 554 -19.97 -31.25 2.38
CA VAL A 554 -20.89 -31.88 3.34
C VAL A 554 -20.16 -32.85 4.29
N ILE A 555 -20.66 -33.01 5.51
CA ILE A 555 -20.17 -34.06 6.42
C ILE A 555 -20.78 -35.40 5.96
N THR A 556 -19.92 -36.30 5.49
CA THR A 556 -20.35 -37.63 4.99
C THR A 556 -20.29 -38.71 6.03
N GLU A 557 -19.35 -38.61 6.97
CA GLU A 557 -19.15 -39.60 8.02
C GLU A 557 -18.74 -38.92 9.32
N CYS A 558 -19.21 -39.50 10.46
CA CYS A 558 -18.85 -39.07 11.79
C CYS A 558 -18.80 -40.31 12.70
N GLY A 559 -17.78 -40.45 13.52
CA GLY A 559 -17.59 -41.55 14.44
C GLY A 559 -16.17 -41.69 14.96
N THR A 560 -15.92 -42.70 15.76
CA THR A 560 -14.56 -43.08 16.21
C THR A 560 -13.78 -43.80 15.10
N HIS A 561 -12.47 -43.92 15.27
CA HIS A 561 -11.60 -44.64 14.35
C HIS A 561 -12.12 -46.04 14.00
N ASP A 562 -12.44 -46.83 15.02
CA ASP A 562 -12.86 -48.22 14.85
C ASP A 562 -14.25 -48.34 14.20
N GLU A 563 -15.16 -47.44 14.50
CA GLU A 563 -16.50 -47.40 13.90
C GLU A 563 -16.42 -47.08 12.41
N LEU A 564 -15.62 -46.05 12.02
CA LEU A 564 -15.51 -45.64 10.64
C LEU A 564 -14.74 -46.67 9.78
N LEU A 565 -13.76 -47.37 10.35
CA LEU A 565 -13.09 -48.47 9.64
C LEU A 565 -14.07 -49.63 9.35
N LYS A 566 -14.93 -49.99 10.32
CA LYS A 566 -15.95 -51.03 10.12
C LYS A 566 -17.01 -50.63 9.10
N LYS A 567 -17.32 -49.34 9.00
CA LYS A 567 -18.31 -48.82 8.04
C LYS A 567 -17.82 -48.91 6.60
N GLY A 568 -16.49 -48.92 6.36
CA GLY A 568 -15.92 -49.14 5.04
C GLY A 568 -16.13 -48.01 4.03
N GLY A 569 -16.40 -46.78 4.49
CA GLY A 569 -16.66 -45.60 3.66
C GLY A 569 -15.42 -44.82 3.29
N ILE A 570 -15.59 -43.51 3.01
CA ILE A 570 -14.52 -42.59 2.56
C ILE A 570 -13.34 -42.57 3.53
N TYR A 571 -13.61 -42.56 4.84
CA TYR A 571 -12.56 -42.64 5.84
C TYR A 571 -11.71 -43.92 5.74
N ALA A 572 -12.36 -45.07 5.59
CA ALA A 572 -11.67 -46.36 5.50
C ALA A 572 -10.81 -46.46 4.22
N GLU A 573 -11.25 -45.87 3.11
CA GLU A 573 -10.47 -45.79 1.87
C GLU A 573 -9.23 -44.87 2.03
N LEU A 574 -9.41 -43.69 2.61
CA LEU A 574 -8.29 -42.76 2.91
C LEU A 574 -7.27 -43.43 3.84
N TYR A 575 -7.73 -44.13 4.89
CA TYR A 575 -6.87 -44.84 5.83
C TYR A 575 -6.10 -45.96 5.16
N LYS A 576 -6.72 -46.77 4.31
CA LYS A 576 -6.05 -47.86 3.55
C LYS A 576 -4.99 -47.29 2.61
N THR A 577 -5.29 -46.23 1.88
CA THR A 577 -4.36 -45.59 0.95
C THR A 577 -3.14 -45.03 1.67
N GLN A 578 -3.32 -44.35 2.79
CA GLN A 578 -2.21 -43.80 3.59
C GLN A 578 -1.36 -44.92 4.25
N ASN A 579 -2.00 -45.97 4.74
CA ASN A 579 -1.28 -47.13 5.31
C ASN A 579 -0.45 -47.88 4.25
N ALA A 580 -0.97 -48.05 3.04
CA ALA A 580 -0.24 -48.68 1.94
C ALA A 580 1.02 -47.87 1.59
N LEU A 581 0.91 -46.55 1.49
CA LEU A 581 2.04 -45.64 1.24
C LEU A 581 3.07 -45.68 2.39
N ALA A 582 2.65 -45.72 3.66
CA ALA A 582 3.53 -45.81 4.81
C ALA A 582 4.31 -47.14 4.85
N LEU A 583 3.68 -48.26 4.47
CA LEU A 583 4.32 -49.58 4.37
C LEU A 583 5.31 -49.67 3.19
N GLU A 584 5.05 -48.99 2.06
CA GLU A 584 5.99 -48.91 0.96
C GLU A 584 7.24 -48.08 1.32
N THR A 585 7.06 -46.96 2.03
CA THR A 585 8.17 -46.12 2.51
C THR A 585 9.07 -46.82 3.53
N LEU A 586 8.52 -47.75 4.33
CA LEU A 586 9.31 -48.58 5.27
C LEU A 586 10.02 -49.75 4.60
N ARG A 587 9.70 -50.07 3.35
CA ARG A 587 10.35 -51.14 2.56
C ARG A 587 11.45 -50.64 1.63
N GLN A 588 11.59 -49.34 1.45
CA GLN A 588 12.68 -48.67 0.77
C GLN A 588 13.74 -48.19 1.79
#